data_9dde03b6743a46c590fc6ee995e4af0a
#
_entry.id   9dde03b6743a46c590fc6ee995e4af0a
#
_cell.length_a   1.000
_cell.length_b   1.000
_cell.length_c   1.000
_cell.angle_alpha   90.00
_cell.angle_beta   90.00
_cell.angle_gamma   90.00
#
_symmetry.space_group_name_H-M   'P 1'
#
loop_
_entity.id
_entity.type
_entity.pdbx_description
1 polymer ?
#
loop_
_entity_poly.entity_id
_entity_poly.type
_entity_poly.pdbx_seq_one_letter_code
_entity_poly.pdbx_strand_id
1 'polypeptide(L)'
;LTGGLSSTNTTMIFINQLREKIGVFFGSPETTAGGKALKFYASVRLDIRRIETLKDGTDAVGNRTRVKVVKNKMAPPFKQAEFDILYGIGISREGSLIDFGVEHEIVRKSGAWYTYDGDQLGQGKENSRKFLLENPKMAAEIEQKIMFKLGVGAEAKAALAKDAAAALAAANAAAAAEAKEAKAGPKVPVLAVEPATEFPVAVGE
;
A
#
# COMPACT_ATOMS: atom_id res chain seq x y z
N LEU A 1 20.92 23.30 -18.14
CA LEU A 1 19.96 23.18 -17.04
C LEU A 1 20.36 22.07 -16.04
N THR A 2 20.64 20.86 -16.49
CA THR A 2 20.88 19.67 -15.60
C THR A 2 22.06 19.91 -14.64
N GLY A 3 23.19 20.45 -15.12
CA GLY A 3 24.35 20.72 -14.26
C GLY A 3 24.05 21.82 -13.22
N GLY A 4 23.37 22.90 -13.64
CA GLY A 4 22.98 23.97 -12.70
C GLY A 4 22.00 23.51 -11.63
N LEU A 5 21.02 22.68 -12.00
CA LEU A 5 20.06 22.12 -11.04
C LEU A 5 20.75 21.20 -10.02
N SER A 6 21.71 20.40 -10.48
CA SER A 6 22.48 19.52 -9.62
C SER A 6 23.34 20.29 -8.62
N SER A 7 24.05 21.33 -9.08
CA SER A 7 24.94 22.13 -8.22
C SER A 7 24.19 22.97 -7.19
N THR A 8 22.94 23.37 -7.48
CA THR A 8 22.11 24.20 -6.58
C THR A 8 21.11 23.39 -5.75
N ASN A 9 21.08 22.05 -5.87
CA ASN A 9 20.08 21.19 -5.24
C ASN A 9 18.64 21.64 -5.51
N THR A 10 18.36 22.14 -6.71
CA THR A 10 17.06 22.68 -7.09
C THR A 10 16.21 21.61 -7.77
N THR A 11 14.94 21.49 -7.36
CA THR A 11 13.95 20.69 -8.05
C THR A 11 13.20 21.54 -9.08
N MET A 12 13.15 21.07 -10.33
CA MET A 12 12.39 21.72 -11.39
C MET A 12 11.20 20.85 -11.82
N ILE A 13 10.01 21.44 -11.85
CA ILE A 13 8.78 20.77 -12.27
C ILE A 13 8.36 21.34 -13.63
N PHE A 14 8.26 20.46 -14.63
CA PHE A 14 7.76 20.80 -15.95
C PHE A 14 6.30 20.37 -16.08
N ILE A 15 5.42 21.33 -16.35
CA ILE A 15 4.01 21.08 -16.67
C ILE A 15 3.89 21.05 -18.19
N ASN A 16 3.44 19.91 -18.74
CA ASN A 16 3.37 19.71 -20.18
C ASN A 16 2.03 19.10 -20.58
N GLN A 17 1.46 19.58 -21.69
CA GLN A 17 0.24 19.03 -22.25
C GLN A 17 0.53 17.83 -23.15
N LEU A 18 -0.38 16.87 -23.18
CA LEU A 18 -0.39 15.81 -24.16
C LEU A 18 -1.02 16.31 -25.45
N ARG A 19 -0.45 15.91 -26.56
CA ARG A 19 -0.93 16.15 -27.91
C ARG A 19 -1.07 14.83 -28.64
N GLU A 20 -2.03 14.72 -29.50
CA GLU A 20 -2.20 13.54 -30.36
C GLU A 20 -1.43 13.73 -31.67
N LYS A 21 -0.69 12.71 -32.08
CA LYS A 21 -0.10 12.62 -33.41
C LYS A 21 -1.09 11.99 -34.38
N ILE A 22 -1.40 12.70 -35.42
CA ILE A 22 -2.22 12.18 -36.52
C ILE A 22 -1.41 11.13 -37.30
N GLY A 23 -2.05 10.01 -37.70
CA GLY A 23 -1.43 8.98 -38.54
C GLY A 23 -0.60 7.93 -37.79
N VAL A 24 -0.73 7.80 -36.47
CA VAL A 24 -0.10 6.70 -35.75
C VAL A 24 -1.06 5.51 -35.69
N PHE A 25 -0.77 4.46 -36.47
CA PHE A 25 -1.57 3.24 -36.52
C PHE A 25 -1.22 2.21 -35.44
N PHE A 26 -0.02 2.29 -34.85
CA PHE A 26 0.45 1.38 -33.82
C PHE A 26 1.06 2.15 -32.64
N GLY A 27 0.73 1.73 -31.41
CA GLY A 27 1.21 2.35 -30.17
C GLY A 27 0.34 3.53 -29.73
N SER A 28 0.80 4.26 -28.69
CA SER A 28 0.08 5.44 -28.19
C SER A 28 0.31 6.64 -29.10
N PRO A 29 -0.76 7.26 -29.65
CA PRO A 29 -0.66 8.48 -30.43
C PRO A 29 -0.25 9.69 -29.59
N GLU A 30 -0.32 9.58 -28.27
CA GLU A 30 -0.05 10.68 -27.35
C GLU A 30 1.43 11.04 -27.29
N THR A 31 1.73 12.31 -27.44
CA THR A 31 3.08 12.87 -27.36
C THR A 31 3.08 14.17 -26.57
N THR A 32 4.23 14.52 -26.00
CA THR A 32 4.42 15.81 -25.31
C THR A 32 4.99 16.82 -26.28
N ALA A 33 4.60 18.10 -26.15
CA ALA A 33 5.24 19.20 -26.85
C ALA A 33 6.72 19.31 -26.41
N GLY A 34 7.59 19.85 -27.27
CA GLY A 34 9.01 20.11 -26.94
C GLY A 34 9.95 18.89 -27.16
N GLY A 35 9.50 17.86 -27.88
CA GLY A 35 10.35 16.73 -28.29
C GLY A 35 10.59 15.68 -27.20
N LYS A 36 11.63 14.84 -27.40
CA LYS A 36 11.88 13.67 -26.55
C LYS A 36 12.82 13.94 -25.37
N ALA A 37 13.49 15.08 -25.31
CA ALA A 37 14.55 15.38 -24.33
C ALA A 37 14.07 15.23 -22.88
N LEU A 38 12.93 15.82 -22.51
CA LEU A 38 12.37 15.74 -21.17
C LEU A 38 12.07 14.28 -20.74
N LYS A 39 11.66 13.41 -21.68
CA LYS A 39 11.40 12.01 -21.36
C LYS A 39 12.65 11.28 -20.88
N PHE A 40 13.82 11.62 -21.39
CA PHE A 40 15.10 11.01 -21.01
C PHE A 40 15.67 11.63 -19.72
N TYR A 41 15.69 12.95 -19.63
CA TYR A 41 16.32 13.66 -18.52
C TYR A 41 15.48 13.66 -17.22
N ALA A 42 14.16 13.65 -17.30
CA ALA A 42 13.29 13.64 -16.13
C ALA A 42 13.58 12.43 -15.20
N SER A 43 13.74 12.69 -13.91
CA SER A 43 13.88 11.66 -12.88
C SER A 43 12.54 11.00 -12.57
N VAL A 44 11.48 11.78 -12.52
CA VAL A 44 10.11 11.34 -12.29
C VAL A 44 9.22 11.87 -13.40
N ARG A 45 8.28 11.06 -13.88
CA ARG A 45 7.22 11.47 -14.80
C ARG A 45 5.89 11.00 -14.27
N LEU A 46 4.96 11.92 -14.21
CA LEU A 46 3.59 11.69 -13.78
C LEU A 46 2.65 11.92 -14.97
N ASP A 47 1.70 11.01 -15.16
CA ASP A 47 0.58 11.17 -16.08
C ASP A 47 -0.66 11.50 -15.24
N ILE A 48 -1.24 12.67 -15.49
CA ILE A 48 -2.37 13.22 -14.72
C ILE A 48 -3.57 13.27 -15.64
N ARG A 49 -4.66 12.56 -15.23
CA ARG A 49 -5.89 12.49 -16.03
C ARG A 49 -7.12 12.71 -15.18
N ARG A 50 -8.04 13.50 -15.71
CA ARG A 50 -9.40 13.56 -15.18
C ARG A 50 -10.11 12.26 -15.54
N ILE A 51 -10.74 11.64 -14.54
CA ILE A 51 -11.56 10.42 -14.71
C ILE A 51 -13.02 10.80 -14.83
N GLU A 52 -13.49 11.65 -13.89
CA GLU A 52 -14.90 11.94 -13.67
C GLU A 52 -15.07 13.38 -13.23
N THR A 53 -16.24 13.94 -13.52
CA THR A 53 -16.64 15.26 -12.99
C THR A 53 -17.52 15.04 -11.76
N LEU A 54 -17.11 15.62 -10.63
CA LEU A 54 -17.88 15.58 -9.39
C LEU A 54 -18.99 16.62 -9.47
N LYS A 55 -20.19 16.19 -9.10
CA LYS A 55 -21.39 17.03 -9.11
C LYS A 55 -22.02 17.07 -7.72
N ASP A 56 -22.53 18.22 -7.33
CA ASP A 56 -23.44 18.39 -6.20
C ASP A 56 -24.80 18.84 -6.77
N GLY A 57 -25.74 17.91 -6.83
CA GLY A 57 -26.97 18.08 -7.60
C GLY A 57 -26.70 18.19 -9.11
N THR A 58 -27.01 19.32 -9.71
CA THR A 58 -26.76 19.63 -11.13
C THR A 58 -25.42 20.29 -11.40
N ASP A 59 -24.80 20.86 -10.38
CA ASP A 59 -23.61 21.72 -10.52
C ASP A 59 -22.32 20.90 -10.45
N ALA A 60 -21.38 21.21 -11.35
CA ALA A 60 -20.05 20.63 -11.31
C ALA A 60 -19.20 21.32 -10.24
N VAL A 61 -18.84 20.59 -9.19
CA VAL A 61 -18.07 21.12 -8.04
C VAL A 61 -16.60 20.74 -8.07
N GLY A 62 -16.22 19.80 -8.90
CA GLY A 62 -14.84 19.33 -8.95
C GLY A 62 -14.61 18.24 -9.98
N ASN A 63 -13.43 17.64 -9.94
CA ASN A 63 -13.04 16.51 -10.78
C ASN A 63 -12.35 15.45 -9.96
N ARG A 64 -12.67 14.19 -10.21
CA ARG A 64 -11.86 13.04 -9.80
C ARG A 64 -10.69 12.91 -10.76
N THR A 65 -9.50 12.87 -10.20
CA THR A 65 -8.25 12.88 -10.95
C THR A 65 -7.41 11.67 -10.60
N ARG A 66 -6.84 11.03 -11.61
CA ARG A 66 -5.86 9.95 -11.46
C ARG A 66 -4.47 10.45 -11.81
N VAL A 67 -3.52 10.15 -10.95
CA VAL A 67 -2.09 10.35 -11.19
C VAL A 67 -1.41 8.99 -11.28
N LYS A 68 -0.73 8.73 -12.40
CA LYS A 68 0.06 7.52 -12.61
C LYS A 68 1.54 7.87 -12.73
N VAL A 69 2.37 7.19 -11.96
CA VAL A 69 3.83 7.31 -12.03
C VAL A 69 4.33 6.47 -13.21
N VAL A 70 4.59 7.11 -14.36
CA VAL A 70 5.02 6.40 -15.59
C VAL A 70 6.53 6.22 -15.68
N LYS A 71 7.31 7.00 -14.92
CA LYS A 71 8.76 6.85 -14.77
C LYS A 71 9.17 7.33 -13.38
N ASN A 72 10.02 6.56 -12.72
CA ASN A 72 10.64 6.97 -11.46
C ASN A 72 12.04 6.33 -11.36
N LYS A 73 13.06 7.16 -11.15
CA LYS A 73 14.44 6.72 -10.95
C LYS A 73 14.79 6.57 -9.46
N MET A 74 13.94 7.11 -8.56
CA MET A 74 14.21 7.16 -7.12
C MET A 74 13.49 6.08 -6.33
N ALA A 75 12.41 5.51 -6.89
CA ALA A 75 11.58 4.49 -6.26
C ALA A 75 10.88 3.63 -7.33
N PRO A 76 10.27 2.47 -6.99
CA PRO A 76 9.51 1.66 -7.94
C PRO A 76 8.42 2.48 -8.67
N PRO A 77 8.41 2.46 -10.01
CA PRO A 77 7.41 3.17 -10.81
C PRO A 77 6.07 2.43 -10.87
N PHE A 78 5.14 2.94 -11.67
CA PHE A 78 3.82 2.37 -12.02
C PHE A 78 2.77 2.38 -10.91
N LYS A 79 3.06 3.01 -9.78
CA LYS A 79 2.03 3.31 -8.77
C LYS A 79 1.06 4.36 -9.30
N GLN A 80 -0.17 4.29 -8.84
CA GLN A 80 -1.20 5.27 -9.16
C GLN A 80 -1.95 5.68 -7.90
N ALA A 81 -2.48 6.91 -7.91
CA ALA A 81 -3.33 7.45 -6.87
C ALA A 81 -4.51 8.19 -7.52
N GLU A 82 -5.65 8.13 -6.88
CA GLU A 82 -6.85 8.86 -7.28
C GLU A 82 -7.29 9.75 -6.13
N PHE A 83 -7.68 10.97 -6.47
CA PHE A 83 -8.17 11.94 -5.51
C PHE A 83 -9.08 12.97 -6.18
N ASP A 84 -9.83 13.67 -5.37
CA ASP A 84 -10.79 14.68 -5.80
C ASP A 84 -10.15 16.07 -5.75
N ILE A 85 -10.31 16.84 -6.83
CA ILE A 85 -9.92 18.25 -6.92
C ILE A 85 -11.21 19.06 -6.98
N LEU A 86 -11.44 19.89 -5.97
CA LEU A 86 -12.58 20.78 -5.88
C LEU A 86 -12.25 22.14 -6.46
N TYR A 87 -13.19 22.73 -7.19
CA TYR A 87 -12.99 24.05 -7.80
C TYR A 87 -12.84 25.14 -6.73
N GLY A 88 -11.83 25.98 -6.90
CA GLY A 88 -11.51 27.06 -5.96
C GLY A 88 -10.84 26.64 -4.65
N ILE A 89 -10.86 25.33 -4.29
CA ILE A 89 -10.32 24.80 -3.04
C ILE A 89 -9.03 24.00 -3.30
N GLY A 90 -9.01 23.18 -4.37
CA GLY A 90 -7.89 22.29 -4.67
C GLY A 90 -8.13 20.84 -4.26
N ILE A 91 -7.07 20.12 -3.90
CA ILE A 91 -7.15 18.70 -3.52
C ILE A 91 -7.95 18.55 -2.22
N SER A 92 -8.98 17.71 -2.25
CA SER A 92 -9.80 17.38 -1.08
C SER A 92 -9.10 16.36 -0.19
N ARG A 93 -8.47 16.83 0.90
CA ARG A 93 -7.83 15.97 1.90
C ARG A 93 -8.86 15.09 2.60
N GLU A 94 -9.96 15.66 3.07
CA GLU A 94 -11.01 14.97 3.80
C GLU A 94 -11.72 13.93 2.91
N GLY A 95 -11.93 14.24 1.63
CA GLY A 95 -12.44 13.28 0.65
C GLY A 95 -11.49 12.08 0.47
N SER A 96 -10.19 12.32 0.46
CA SER A 96 -9.18 11.25 0.40
C SER A 96 -9.13 10.42 1.69
N LEU A 97 -9.29 11.05 2.87
CA LEU A 97 -9.37 10.35 4.15
C LEU A 97 -10.56 9.40 4.21
N ILE A 98 -11.70 9.79 3.67
CA ILE A 98 -12.89 8.93 3.58
C ILE A 98 -12.63 7.75 2.64
N ASP A 99 -12.08 7.99 1.45
CA ASP A 99 -11.80 6.94 0.47
C ASP A 99 -10.82 5.90 1.04
N PHE A 100 -9.67 6.33 1.56
CA PHE A 100 -8.70 5.44 2.19
C PHE A 100 -9.21 4.83 3.49
N GLY A 101 -9.99 5.58 4.27
CA GLY A 101 -10.63 5.07 5.48
C GLY A 101 -11.55 3.89 5.20
N VAL A 102 -12.32 3.95 4.12
CA VAL A 102 -13.19 2.85 3.68
C VAL A 102 -12.35 1.70 3.10
N GLU A 103 -11.37 1.98 2.25
CA GLU A 103 -10.49 0.97 1.64
C GLU A 103 -9.75 0.15 2.71
N HIS A 104 -9.34 0.80 3.80
CA HIS A 104 -8.62 0.17 4.88
C HIS A 104 -9.49 -0.21 6.08
N GLU A 105 -10.82 -0.21 5.95
CA GLU A 105 -11.79 -0.62 6.98
C GLU A 105 -11.68 0.18 8.30
N ILE A 106 -11.16 1.41 8.25
CA ILE A 106 -11.12 2.34 9.38
C ILE A 106 -12.44 3.10 9.46
N VAL A 107 -12.97 3.51 8.31
CA VAL A 107 -14.30 4.09 8.18
C VAL A 107 -15.22 3.03 7.59
N ARG A 108 -16.34 2.77 8.23
CA ARG A 108 -17.34 1.81 7.75
C ARG A 108 -18.32 2.53 6.81
N LYS A 109 -18.54 1.93 5.63
CA LYS A 109 -19.58 2.37 4.71
C LYS A 109 -20.72 1.36 4.71
N SER A 110 -21.94 1.82 5.02
CA SER A 110 -23.16 1.01 4.98
C SER A 110 -24.20 1.71 4.09
N GLY A 111 -24.37 1.22 2.88
CA GLY A 111 -25.15 1.90 1.86
C GLY A 111 -24.63 3.29 1.56
N ALA A 112 -25.41 4.32 1.81
CA ALA A 112 -25.01 5.73 1.66
C ALA A 112 -24.37 6.34 2.93
N TRP A 113 -24.36 5.63 4.05
CA TRP A 113 -23.90 6.14 5.34
C TRP A 113 -22.45 5.79 5.59
N TYR A 114 -21.71 6.77 6.14
CA TYR A 114 -20.33 6.63 6.60
C TYR A 114 -20.29 6.75 8.11
N THR A 115 -19.61 5.82 8.79
CA THR A 115 -19.49 5.78 10.24
C THR A 115 -18.04 5.55 10.65
N TYR A 116 -17.63 6.17 11.73
CA TYR A 116 -16.31 6.01 12.33
C TYR A 116 -16.46 5.88 13.85
N ASP A 117 -15.95 4.79 14.42
CA ASP A 117 -15.95 4.48 15.86
C ASP A 117 -17.34 4.60 16.53
N GLY A 118 -18.39 4.30 15.78
CA GLY A 118 -19.79 4.40 16.24
C GLY A 118 -20.49 5.72 15.87
N ASP A 119 -19.73 6.77 15.56
CA ASP A 119 -20.27 8.06 15.16
C ASP A 119 -20.62 8.10 13.67
N GLN A 120 -21.74 8.72 13.33
CA GLN A 120 -22.15 8.93 11.94
C GLN A 120 -21.48 10.16 11.37
N LEU A 121 -20.62 9.97 10.34
CA LEU A 121 -19.99 11.08 9.63
C LEU A 121 -20.97 11.79 8.69
N GLY A 122 -21.95 11.05 8.13
CA GLY A 122 -22.98 11.63 7.27
C GLY A 122 -23.46 10.67 6.18
N GLN A 123 -24.54 11.10 5.52
CA GLN A 123 -25.07 10.42 4.35
C GLN A 123 -24.44 10.98 3.07
N GLY A 124 -23.74 10.12 2.34
CA GLY A 124 -22.97 10.49 1.14
C GLY A 124 -21.60 11.06 1.47
N LYS A 125 -20.69 10.97 0.47
CA LYS A 125 -19.29 11.39 0.61
C LYS A 125 -19.15 12.89 0.91
N GLU A 126 -19.98 13.74 0.27
CA GLU A 126 -19.91 15.18 0.45
C GLU A 126 -20.29 15.62 1.86
N ASN A 127 -21.34 15.05 2.45
CA ASN A 127 -21.71 15.39 3.82
C ASN A 127 -20.66 14.91 4.83
N SER A 128 -20.14 13.70 4.62
CA SER A 128 -19.06 13.16 5.47
C SER A 128 -17.79 14.00 5.35
N ARG A 129 -17.47 14.52 4.16
CA ARG A 129 -16.36 15.45 3.94
C ARG A 129 -16.56 16.75 4.71
N LYS A 130 -17.75 17.37 4.61
CA LYS A 130 -18.11 18.59 5.35
C LYS A 130 -17.99 18.37 6.86
N PHE A 131 -18.49 17.22 7.35
CA PHE A 131 -18.39 16.86 8.76
C PHE A 131 -16.91 16.77 9.23
N LEU A 132 -16.02 16.14 8.44
CA LEU A 132 -14.60 16.07 8.80
C LEU A 132 -13.90 17.43 8.75
N LEU A 133 -14.32 18.34 7.87
CA LEU A 133 -13.83 19.74 7.87
C LEU A 133 -14.19 20.48 9.17
N GLU A 134 -15.41 20.24 9.70
CA GLU A 134 -15.87 20.83 10.97
C GLU A 134 -15.24 20.15 12.17
N ASN A 135 -14.76 18.89 12.04
CA ASN A 135 -14.18 18.08 13.10
C ASN A 135 -12.72 17.72 12.82
N PRO A 136 -11.76 18.67 12.84
CA PRO A 136 -10.37 18.45 12.43
C PRO A 136 -9.63 17.45 13.34
N LYS A 137 -10.03 17.29 14.60
CA LYS A 137 -9.46 16.30 15.52
C LYS A 137 -9.75 14.87 15.06
N MET A 138 -11.00 14.60 14.69
CA MET A 138 -11.41 13.29 14.15
C MET A 138 -10.73 13.01 12.80
N ALA A 139 -10.64 14.02 11.93
CA ALA A 139 -9.91 13.90 10.66
C ALA A 139 -8.43 13.53 10.87
N ALA A 140 -7.76 14.15 11.84
CA ALA A 140 -6.38 13.84 12.19
C ALA A 140 -6.22 12.42 12.77
N GLU A 141 -7.16 11.95 13.58
CA GLU A 141 -7.16 10.60 14.14
C GLU A 141 -7.32 9.54 13.03
N ILE A 142 -8.28 9.74 12.13
CA ILE A 142 -8.47 8.86 10.96
C ILE A 142 -7.20 8.83 10.11
N GLU A 143 -6.57 9.98 9.85
CA GLU A 143 -5.31 10.07 9.10
C GLU A 143 -4.19 9.28 9.77
N GLN A 144 -4.01 9.41 11.08
CA GLN A 144 -3.00 8.66 11.83
C GLN A 144 -3.23 7.15 11.73
N LYS A 145 -4.48 6.69 11.88
CA LYS A 145 -4.83 5.27 11.73
C LYS A 145 -4.54 4.75 10.31
N ILE A 146 -4.86 5.56 9.28
CA ILE A 146 -4.54 5.24 7.87
C ILE A 146 -3.03 5.15 7.68
N MET A 147 -2.28 6.16 8.12
CA MET A 147 -0.82 6.22 8.00
C MET A 147 -0.15 5.04 8.70
N PHE A 148 -0.63 4.69 9.90
CA PHE A 148 -0.15 3.54 10.64
C PHE A 148 -0.39 2.23 9.87
N LYS A 149 -1.59 2.02 9.36
CA LYS A 149 -1.96 0.81 8.59
C LYS A 149 -1.17 0.69 7.28
N LEU A 150 -0.83 1.82 6.65
CA LEU A 150 0.01 1.88 5.44
C LEU A 150 1.52 1.78 5.73
N GLY A 151 1.93 1.79 6.97
CA GLY A 151 3.35 1.82 7.33
C GLY A 151 4.08 3.11 6.92
N VAL A 152 3.34 4.22 6.78
CA VAL A 152 3.87 5.52 6.37
C VAL A 152 4.09 6.39 7.60
N GLY A 153 5.24 7.08 7.64
CA GLY A 153 5.64 7.89 8.79
C GLY A 153 6.68 7.18 9.67
N ALA A 154 7.37 7.96 10.50
CA ALA A 154 8.45 7.45 11.34
C ALA A 154 7.92 6.50 12.44
N GLU A 155 6.80 6.85 13.05
CA GLU A 155 6.18 6.06 14.12
C GLU A 155 5.61 4.72 13.61
N ALA A 156 4.91 4.74 12.47
CA ALA A 156 4.39 3.53 11.84
C ALA A 156 5.51 2.58 11.39
N LYS A 157 6.58 3.12 10.81
CA LYS A 157 7.76 2.34 10.43
C LYS A 157 8.46 1.73 11.65
N ALA A 158 8.56 2.47 12.76
CA ALA A 158 9.15 1.98 13.99
C ALA A 158 8.30 0.88 14.64
N ALA A 159 6.96 1.02 14.63
CA ALA A 159 6.05 0.01 15.13
C ALA A 159 6.10 -1.28 14.28
N LEU A 160 6.01 -1.17 12.96
CA LEU A 160 6.14 -2.31 12.05
C LEU A 160 7.50 -3.01 12.16
N ALA A 161 8.59 -2.25 12.37
CA ALA A 161 9.91 -2.83 12.61
C ALA A 161 9.98 -3.60 13.93
N LYS A 162 9.33 -3.12 15.00
CA LYS A 162 9.22 -3.83 16.28
C LYS A 162 8.40 -5.11 16.15
N ASP A 163 7.26 -5.04 15.48
CA ASP A 163 6.40 -6.21 15.27
C ASP A 163 7.09 -7.27 14.39
N ALA A 164 7.79 -6.84 13.33
CA ALA A 164 8.59 -7.73 12.50
C ALA A 164 9.75 -8.37 13.27
N ALA A 165 10.43 -7.61 14.13
CA ALA A 165 11.50 -8.14 14.99
C ALA A 165 10.95 -9.12 16.03
N ALA A 166 9.80 -8.83 16.63
CA ALA A 166 9.12 -9.73 17.57
C ALA A 166 8.67 -11.03 16.90
N ALA A 167 8.09 -10.95 15.69
CA ALA A 167 7.68 -12.11 14.92
C ALA A 167 8.90 -12.99 14.51
N LEU A 168 10.00 -12.36 14.11
CA LEU A 168 11.24 -13.06 13.79
C LEU A 168 11.85 -13.76 15.01
N ALA A 169 11.83 -13.08 16.18
CA ALA A 169 12.28 -13.67 17.44
C ALA A 169 11.41 -14.87 17.86
N ALA A 170 10.09 -14.76 17.71
CA ALA A 170 9.16 -15.86 17.98
C ALA A 170 9.38 -17.06 17.03
N ALA A 171 9.57 -16.80 15.73
CA ALA A 171 9.87 -17.84 14.75
C ALA A 171 11.21 -18.56 15.03
N ASN A 172 12.25 -17.80 15.41
CA ASN A 172 13.54 -18.36 15.79
C ASN A 172 13.46 -19.18 17.09
N ALA A 173 12.65 -18.75 18.05
CA ALA A 173 12.41 -19.50 19.29
C ALA A 173 11.65 -20.81 19.01
N ALA A 174 10.66 -20.81 18.14
CA ALA A 174 9.93 -22.01 17.72
C ALA A 174 10.86 -23.01 17.00
N ALA A 175 11.67 -22.53 16.05
CA ALA A 175 12.65 -23.36 15.35
C ALA A 175 13.73 -23.96 16.29
N ALA A 176 14.13 -23.21 17.32
CA ALA A 176 15.07 -23.70 18.34
C ALA A 176 14.42 -24.76 19.27
N ALA A 177 13.11 -24.65 19.53
CA ALA A 177 12.36 -25.66 20.30
C ALA A 177 12.21 -26.96 19.51
N GLU A 178 11.85 -26.91 18.22
CA GLU A 178 11.77 -28.07 17.33
C GLU A 178 13.13 -28.76 17.15
N ALA A 179 14.23 -27.99 17.06
CA ALA A 179 15.57 -28.54 16.95
C ALA A 179 16.03 -29.24 18.25
N LYS A 180 15.51 -28.88 19.42
CA LYS A 180 15.74 -29.56 20.69
C LYS A 180 14.93 -30.85 20.80
N GLU A 181 13.69 -30.84 20.34
CA GLU A 181 12.85 -32.04 20.29
C GLU A 181 13.38 -33.11 19.31
N ALA A 182 13.88 -32.70 18.14
CA ALA A 182 14.49 -33.59 17.16
C ALA A 182 15.81 -34.21 17.66
N LYS A 183 16.51 -33.60 18.62
CA LYS A 183 17.71 -34.20 19.27
C LYS A 183 17.40 -35.16 20.41
N ALA A 184 16.19 -35.15 20.96
CA ALA A 184 15.69 -36.16 21.89
C ALA A 184 15.09 -37.30 21.05
N GLY A 185 15.96 -38.14 20.45
CA GLY A 185 15.58 -39.27 19.66
C GLY A 185 14.64 -40.24 20.40
N PRO A 186 13.81 -41.01 19.70
CA PRO A 186 12.85 -41.91 20.32
C PRO A 186 13.58 -42.93 21.20
N LYS A 187 13.22 -43.00 22.49
CA LYS A 187 13.61 -44.08 23.37
C LYS A 187 13.04 -45.37 22.77
N VAL A 188 13.88 -46.09 22.09
CA VAL A 188 13.55 -47.47 21.64
C VAL A 188 13.42 -48.35 22.89
N PRO A 189 12.28 -49.00 23.16
CA PRO A 189 12.19 -49.97 24.25
C PRO A 189 13.09 -51.16 23.93
N VAL A 190 14.06 -51.42 24.78
CA VAL A 190 14.88 -52.61 24.71
C VAL A 190 13.97 -53.78 25.07
N LEU A 191 13.57 -54.56 24.07
CA LEU A 191 12.93 -55.88 24.27
C LEU A 191 13.98 -56.79 24.88
N ALA A 192 13.72 -57.28 26.10
CA ALA A 192 14.50 -58.30 26.76
C ALA A 192 14.46 -59.61 25.91
N VAL A 193 15.63 -60.01 25.43
CA VAL A 193 15.79 -61.27 24.74
C VAL A 193 15.86 -62.34 25.83
N GLU A 194 14.82 -63.17 25.92
CA GLU A 194 14.88 -64.42 26.71
C GLU A 194 15.88 -65.40 26.08
N PRO A 195 16.67 -66.13 26.88
CA PRO A 195 17.65 -67.15 26.40
C PRO A 195 16.93 -68.37 25.77
N ALA A 196 17.33 -68.67 24.55
CA ALA A 196 16.82 -69.81 23.80
C ALA A 196 17.13 -71.16 24.57
N THR A 197 16.11 -71.95 24.83
CA THR A 197 16.17 -73.33 25.32
C THR A 197 16.81 -74.18 24.27
N GLU A 198 17.76 -75.02 24.74
CA GLU A 198 18.52 -76.07 24.00
C GLU A 198 17.57 -77.02 23.28
N PHE A 199 17.85 -77.29 22.03
CA PHE A 199 17.26 -78.44 21.32
C PHE A 199 18.12 -79.66 21.53
N PRO A 200 17.54 -80.88 21.83
CA PRO A 200 18.27 -82.07 21.96
C PRO A 200 18.70 -82.66 20.59
N VAL A 201 19.95 -83.03 20.49
CA VAL A 201 20.52 -83.73 19.34
C VAL A 201 20.00 -85.18 19.36
N ALA A 202 19.26 -85.59 18.34
CA ALA A 202 18.94 -86.99 18.08
C ALA A 202 20.03 -87.60 17.24
N VAL A 203 20.74 -88.57 17.87
CA VAL A 203 21.61 -89.52 17.19
C VAL A 203 20.70 -90.67 16.78
N GLY A 204 20.71 -91.05 15.53
CA GLY A 204 20.02 -92.26 14.99
C GLY A 204 20.79 -92.79 13.81
N GLU A 205 21.03 -94.03 13.86
CA GLU A 205 21.75 -94.98 13.00
C GLU A 205 21.41 -94.88 11.51
#